data_2901eb875c742cf8113dc4307ae8cf3a
#
_entry.id   2901eb875c742cf8113dc4307ae8cf3a
#
_cell.length_a   1.000
_cell.length_b   1.000
_cell.length_c   1.000
_cell.angle_alpha   90.00
_cell.angle_beta   90.00
_cell.angle_gamma   90.00
#
_symmetry.space_group_name_H-M   'P 1'
#
loop_
_entity.id
_entity.type
_entity.pdbx_description
1 polymer ?
#
loop_
_entity_poly.entity_id
_entity_poly.type
_entity_poly.pdbx_seq_one_letter_code
_entity_poly.pdbx_strand_id
1 'polypeptide(L)'
;MASIVYYSLTGQTRRFINKIQGFDTYEISSAVAPVTMTEPFIMVIPSYESHVYGDVIETAEEFLEWADNANLCKGFFGGGNRNFAQLFCVTVKELSAEFDIPVLHGFEFQGSAYDVAKLTEELEKIDRYQEIKN
;
A
#
# COMPACT_ATOMS: atom_id res chain seq x y z
N MET A 1 6.13 3.98 15.24
CA MET A 1 4.83 3.36 14.96
C MET A 1 4.64 3.25 13.45
N ALA A 2 4.20 2.09 12.96
CA ALA A 2 4.01 1.90 11.52
C ALA A 2 2.87 2.76 11.00
N SER A 3 2.97 3.16 9.73
CA SER A 3 1.98 3.98 9.04
C SER A 3 1.47 3.27 7.79
N ILE A 4 0.41 3.80 7.20
CA ILE A 4 -0.18 3.30 5.96
C ILE A 4 -0.08 4.41 4.92
N VAL A 5 0.48 4.06 3.75
CA VAL A 5 0.50 4.97 2.58
C VAL A 5 -0.36 4.31 1.51
N TYR A 6 -1.31 5.04 0.95
CA TYR A 6 -2.25 4.44 0.01
C TYR A 6 -2.61 5.36 -1.14
N TYR A 7 -3.02 4.73 -2.25
CA TYR A 7 -3.56 5.39 -3.43
C TYR A 7 -5.02 4.98 -3.59
N SER A 8 -5.90 5.94 -3.84
CA SER A 8 -7.32 5.64 -4.06
C SER A 8 -7.86 6.48 -5.21
N LEU A 9 -8.32 5.82 -6.26
CA LEU A 9 -8.95 6.52 -7.41
C LEU A 9 -10.46 6.56 -7.28
N THR A 10 -11.08 5.41 -6.98
CA THR A 10 -12.54 5.28 -6.92
C THR A 10 -13.13 5.41 -5.52
N GLY A 11 -12.28 5.54 -4.51
CA GLY A 11 -12.70 5.62 -3.12
C GLY A 11 -12.77 4.27 -2.40
N GLN A 12 -12.62 3.16 -3.10
CA GLN A 12 -12.70 1.84 -2.46
C GLN A 12 -11.50 1.57 -1.54
N THR A 13 -10.30 1.91 -1.98
CA THR A 13 -9.11 1.78 -1.14
C THR A 13 -9.23 2.69 0.09
N ARG A 14 -9.71 3.92 -0.09
CA ARG A 14 -9.95 4.83 1.03
C ARG A 14 -10.92 4.24 2.04
N ARG A 15 -12.00 3.59 1.57
CA ARG A 15 -12.96 2.92 2.46
C ARG A 15 -12.32 1.78 3.23
N PHE A 16 -11.43 1.03 2.57
CA PHE A 16 -10.66 -0.02 3.23
C PHE A 16 -9.79 0.57 4.34
N ILE A 17 -9.03 1.60 4.02
CA ILE A 17 -8.12 2.24 4.98
C ILE A 17 -8.89 2.85 6.16
N ASN A 18 -10.06 3.42 5.91
CA ASN A 18 -10.88 4.02 6.98
C ASN A 18 -11.39 3.01 8.00
N LYS A 19 -11.34 1.72 7.69
CA LYS A 19 -11.69 0.66 8.64
C LYS A 19 -10.54 0.31 9.59
N ILE A 20 -9.32 0.76 9.28
CA ILE A 20 -8.15 0.49 10.10
C ILE A 20 -8.07 1.57 11.17
N GLN A 21 -7.83 1.18 12.42
CA GLN A 21 -7.76 2.11 13.54
C GLN A 21 -6.40 2.06 14.20
N GLY A 22 -5.97 3.21 14.73
CA GLY A 22 -4.77 3.29 15.54
C GLY A 22 -3.46 3.50 14.78
N PHE A 23 -3.52 3.76 13.48
CA PHE A 23 -2.33 3.99 12.65
C PHE A 23 -2.50 5.24 11.81
N ASP A 24 -1.42 5.98 11.61
CA ASP A 24 -1.42 7.15 10.74
C ASP A 24 -1.54 6.72 9.28
N THR A 25 -2.26 7.50 8.49
CA THR A 25 -2.49 7.21 7.08
C THR A 25 -2.13 8.41 6.21
N TYR A 26 -1.59 8.13 5.03
CA TYR A 26 -1.20 9.16 4.05
C TYR A 26 -1.70 8.75 2.69
N GLU A 27 -2.54 9.57 2.08
CA GLU A 27 -3.02 9.31 0.72
C GLU A 27 -2.08 9.97 -0.28
N ILE A 28 -1.60 9.20 -1.27
CA ILE A 28 -0.77 9.72 -2.35
C ILE A 28 -1.59 9.92 -3.61
N SER A 29 -1.20 10.87 -4.44
CA SER A 29 -1.82 11.11 -5.75
C SER A 29 -0.84 11.87 -6.64
N SER A 30 -1.12 11.89 -7.95
CA SER A 30 -0.28 12.63 -8.89
C SER A 30 -0.38 14.14 -8.70
N ALA A 31 -1.40 14.61 -7.98
CA ALA A 31 -1.61 16.04 -7.72
C ALA A 31 -0.89 16.55 -6.48
N VAL A 32 -0.31 15.67 -5.67
CA VAL A 32 0.32 16.01 -4.40
C VAL A 32 1.77 15.55 -4.41
N ALA A 33 2.68 16.43 -4.03
CA ALA A 33 4.10 16.09 -3.97
C ALA A 33 4.35 15.01 -2.93
N PRO A 34 5.34 14.11 -3.16
CA PRO A 34 5.67 13.08 -2.17
C PRO A 34 6.13 13.69 -0.85
N VAL A 35 5.79 13.04 0.26
CA VAL A 35 6.28 13.42 1.58
C VAL A 35 7.42 12.49 1.98
N THR A 36 8.34 13.00 2.80
CA THR A 36 9.44 12.18 3.33
C THR A 36 8.93 11.41 4.54
N MET A 37 8.92 10.09 4.44
CA MET A 37 8.53 9.25 5.56
C MET A 37 9.65 9.16 6.58
N THR A 38 9.28 9.05 7.84
CA THR A 38 10.22 8.92 8.96
C THR A 38 10.02 7.64 9.73
N GLU A 39 8.97 6.87 9.42
CA GLU A 39 8.63 5.63 10.09
C GLU A 39 8.36 4.54 9.06
N PRO A 40 8.51 3.27 9.44
CA PRO A 40 8.15 2.17 8.54
C PRO A 40 6.67 2.23 8.16
N PHE A 41 6.36 1.78 6.94
CA PHE A 41 4.98 1.81 6.46
C PHE A 41 4.68 0.63 5.56
N ILE A 42 3.39 0.37 5.39
CA ILE A 42 2.87 -0.55 4.37
C ILE A 42 2.18 0.29 3.33
N MET A 43 2.43 -0.01 2.06
CA MET A 43 1.82 0.70 0.95
C MET A 43 0.64 -0.10 0.40
N VAL A 44 -0.52 0.54 0.30
CA VAL A 44 -1.75 -0.09 -0.18
C VAL A 44 -2.09 0.51 -1.53
N ILE A 45 -1.96 -0.28 -2.59
CA ILE A 45 -2.09 0.18 -3.97
C ILE A 45 -3.09 -0.70 -4.70
N PRO A 46 -4.14 -0.11 -5.29
CA PRO A 46 -5.10 -0.88 -6.09
C PRO A 46 -4.55 -1.17 -7.48
N SER A 47 -5.12 -2.18 -8.13
CA SER A 47 -4.91 -2.44 -9.55
C SER A 47 -6.18 -2.09 -10.30
N TYR A 48 -6.05 -1.29 -11.34
CA TYR A 48 -7.16 -0.84 -12.17
C TYR A 48 -6.98 -1.33 -13.59
N GLU A 49 -7.98 -1.07 -14.42
CA GLU A 49 -7.90 -1.36 -15.85
C GLU A 49 -6.78 -0.56 -16.50
N SER A 50 -6.31 -1.02 -17.65
CA SER A 50 -5.10 -0.54 -18.30
C SER A 50 -5.03 0.97 -18.52
N HIS A 51 -6.17 1.64 -18.73
CA HIS A 51 -6.17 3.08 -19.03
C HIS A 51 -5.79 3.97 -17.83
N VAL A 52 -5.82 3.46 -16.62
CA VAL A 52 -5.41 4.21 -15.40
C VAL A 52 -4.18 3.61 -14.75
N TYR A 53 -3.68 2.49 -15.27
CA TYR A 53 -2.55 1.77 -14.70
C TYR A 53 -1.30 2.63 -14.61
N GLY A 54 -1.01 3.40 -15.68
CA GLY A 54 0.19 4.25 -15.70
C GLY A 54 0.22 5.28 -14.59
N ASP A 55 -0.91 5.93 -14.32
CA ASP A 55 -0.97 6.94 -13.25
C ASP A 55 -0.72 6.31 -11.88
N VAL A 56 -1.31 5.16 -11.62
CA VAL A 56 -1.15 4.46 -10.34
C VAL A 56 0.30 4.08 -10.11
N ILE A 57 0.92 3.43 -11.09
CA ILE A 57 2.29 2.94 -10.92
C ILE A 57 3.30 4.08 -10.85
N GLU A 58 3.15 5.10 -11.68
CA GLU A 58 4.04 6.26 -11.67
C GLU A 58 3.98 7.01 -10.35
N THR A 59 2.79 7.19 -9.80
CA THR A 59 2.60 7.85 -8.52
C THR A 59 3.28 7.07 -7.40
N ALA A 60 3.12 5.74 -7.38
CA ALA A 60 3.75 4.89 -6.39
C ALA A 60 5.27 4.89 -6.53
N GLU A 61 5.78 4.79 -7.77
CA GLU A 61 7.22 4.83 -8.03
C GLU A 61 7.84 6.14 -7.56
N GLU A 62 7.21 7.26 -7.90
CA GLU A 62 7.68 8.58 -7.50
C GLU A 62 7.76 8.70 -5.97
N PHE A 63 6.74 8.19 -5.28
CA PHE A 63 6.75 8.22 -3.82
C PHE A 63 7.85 7.36 -3.23
N LEU A 64 8.04 6.15 -3.75
CA LEU A 64 9.07 5.23 -3.24
C LEU A 64 10.49 5.71 -3.56
N GLU A 65 10.68 6.39 -4.67
CA GLU A 65 11.99 6.93 -5.05
C GLU A 65 12.33 8.22 -4.30
N TRP A 66 11.35 8.84 -3.65
CA TRP A 66 11.56 10.08 -2.91
C TRP A 66 12.26 9.79 -1.59
N ALA A 67 13.39 10.51 -1.34
CA ALA A 67 14.19 10.37 -0.12
C ALA A 67 14.48 8.88 0.16
N ASP A 68 14.30 8.43 1.39
CA ASP A 68 14.55 7.04 1.81
C ASP A 68 13.25 6.23 1.90
N ASN A 69 12.17 6.68 1.26
CA ASN A 69 10.86 6.05 1.41
C ASN A 69 10.87 4.56 1.09
N ALA A 70 11.57 4.14 0.03
CA ALA A 70 11.61 2.73 -0.35
C ALA A 70 12.19 1.85 0.77
N ASN A 71 13.19 2.35 1.49
CA ASN A 71 13.80 1.60 2.60
C ASN A 71 12.86 1.45 3.80
N LEU A 72 11.90 2.35 3.93
CA LEU A 72 10.92 2.31 5.02
C LEU A 72 9.66 1.53 4.66
N CYS A 73 9.44 1.23 3.38
CA CYS A 73 8.30 0.43 2.94
C CYS A 73 8.55 -1.05 3.26
N LYS A 74 7.73 -1.62 4.14
CA LYS A 74 7.93 -2.99 4.61
C LYS A 74 7.09 -4.02 3.86
N GLY A 75 6.18 -3.57 3.02
CA GLY A 75 5.38 -4.48 2.21
C GLY A 75 4.27 -3.78 1.48
N PHE A 76 3.62 -4.51 0.58
CA PHE A 76 2.50 -4.04 -0.20
C PHE A 76 1.23 -4.82 0.11
N PHE A 77 0.11 -4.10 0.15
CA PHE A 77 -1.23 -4.69 0.04
C PHE A 77 -1.79 -4.27 -1.31
N GLY A 78 -2.19 -5.25 -2.11
CA GLY A 78 -2.71 -4.99 -3.45
C GLY A 78 -4.23 -5.09 -3.49
N GLY A 79 -4.89 -4.05 -4.00
CA GLY A 79 -6.32 -4.07 -4.27
C GLY A 79 -6.60 -4.46 -5.71
N GLY A 80 -7.79 -4.98 -5.96
CA GLY A 80 -8.17 -5.35 -7.32
C GLY A 80 -9.51 -6.06 -7.37
N ASN A 81 -9.76 -6.70 -8.49
CA ASN A 81 -10.96 -7.49 -8.74
C ASN A 81 -10.54 -8.86 -9.27
N ARG A 82 -10.86 -9.93 -8.55
CA ARG A 82 -10.46 -11.29 -8.93
C ARG A 82 -11.13 -11.78 -10.21
N ASN A 83 -12.22 -11.13 -10.66
CA ASN A 83 -12.82 -11.41 -11.95
C ASN A 83 -11.88 -11.08 -13.11
N PHE A 84 -10.89 -10.23 -12.87
CA PHE A 84 -9.82 -9.92 -13.83
C PHE A 84 -8.54 -10.60 -13.36
N ALA A 85 -8.52 -11.92 -13.33
CA ALA A 85 -7.47 -12.71 -12.68
C ALA A 85 -6.04 -12.31 -13.07
N GLN A 86 -5.82 -11.98 -14.34
CA GLN A 86 -4.49 -11.59 -14.82
C GLN A 86 -4.06 -10.22 -14.31
N LEU A 87 -5.02 -9.36 -13.95
CA LEU A 87 -4.76 -8.01 -13.48
C LEU A 87 -4.86 -7.89 -11.96
N PHE A 88 -5.28 -8.96 -11.27
CA PHE A 88 -5.41 -8.91 -9.82
C PHE A 88 -4.07 -8.64 -9.16
N CYS A 89 -3.97 -7.54 -8.44
CA CYS A 89 -2.76 -7.11 -7.74
C CYS A 89 -1.55 -6.90 -8.64
N VAL A 90 -1.76 -6.68 -9.96
CA VAL A 90 -0.64 -6.54 -10.90
C VAL A 90 0.28 -5.37 -10.54
N THR A 91 -0.29 -4.26 -10.08
CA THR A 91 0.50 -3.07 -9.74
C THR A 91 1.50 -3.35 -8.63
N VAL A 92 1.04 -3.97 -7.53
CA VAL A 92 1.96 -4.27 -6.41
C VAL A 92 2.95 -5.36 -6.78
N LYS A 93 2.58 -6.29 -7.65
CA LYS A 93 3.53 -7.31 -8.12
C LYS A 93 4.68 -6.69 -8.90
N GLU A 94 4.39 -5.71 -9.75
CA GLU A 94 5.43 -5.00 -10.49
C GLU A 94 6.29 -4.14 -9.57
N LEU A 95 5.67 -3.41 -8.64
CA LEU A 95 6.42 -2.61 -7.66
C LEU A 95 7.29 -3.49 -6.77
N SER A 96 6.79 -4.66 -6.38
CA SER A 96 7.55 -5.64 -5.59
C SER A 96 8.81 -6.08 -6.32
N ALA A 97 8.69 -6.39 -7.62
CA ALA A 97 9.84 -6.78 -8.42
C ALA A 97 10.84 -5.65 -8.60
N GLU A 98 10.36 -4.43 -8.80
CA GLU A 98 11.22 -3.27 -9.04
C GLU A 98 11.99 -2.85 -7.79
N PHE A 99 11.35 -2.83 -6.64
CA PHE A 99 11.93 -2.30 -5.40
C PHE A 99 12.38 -3.38 -4.42
N ASP A 100 12.17 -4.65 -4.73
CA ASP A 100 12.49 -5.77 -3.86
C ASP A 100 11.79 -5.68 -2.50
N ILE A 101 10.49 -5.38 -2.54
CA ILE A 101 9.64 -5.25 -1.36
C ILE A 101 8.52 -6.30 -1.47
N PRO A 102 8.23 -7.08 -0.41
CA PRO A 102 7.27 -8.18 -0.53
C PRO A 102 5.82 -7.73 -0.69
N VAL A 103 5.03 -8.51 -1.43
CA VAL A 103 3.58 -8.37 -1.45
C VAL A 103 3.05 -9.22 -0.30
N LEU A 104 2.41 -8.57 0.67
CA LEU A 104 1.94 -9.24 1.90
C LEU A 104 0.55 -9.84 1.73
N HIS A 105 -0.31 -9.21 0.95
CA HIS A 105 -1.70 -9.63 0.83
C HIS A 105 -2.39 -8.92 -0.33
N GLY A 106 -3.43 -9.56 -0.88
CA GLY A 106 -4.31 -8.96 -1.89
C GLY A 106 -5.74 -8.92 -1.37
N PHE A 107 -6.50 -7.89 -1.74
CA PHE A 107 -7.89 -7.74 -1.34
C PHE A 107 -8.72 -7.27 -2.53
N GLU A 108 -10.05 -7.48 -2.44
CA GLU A 108 -10.98 -7.04 -3.47
C GLU A 108 -11.79 -5.85 -2.98
N PHE A 109 -12.07 -4.91 -3.87
CA PHE A 109 -12.96 -3.76 -3.64
C PHE A 109 -12.54 -2.97 -2.37
N GLN A 110 -13.44 -2.84 -1.41
CA GLN A 110 -13.18 -2.10 -0.17
C GLN A 110 -12.67 -3.00 0.96
N GLY A 111 -12.29 -4.25 0.61
CA GLY A 111 -11.76 -5.19 1.58
C GLY A 111 -12.82 -5.81 2.48
N SER A 112 -12.52 -7.00 2.99
CA SER A 112 -13.37 -7.71 3.95
C SER A 112 -12.85 -7.50 5.37
N ALA A 113 -13.59 -7.99 6.37
CA ALA A 113 -13.11 -7.99 7.75
C ALA A 113 -11.80 -8.77 7.89
N TYR A 114 -11.63 -9.85 7.12
CA TYR A 114 -10.38 -10.61 7.10
C TYR A 114 -9.22 -9.76 6.57
N ASP A 115 -9.46 -8.99 5.52
CA ASP A 115 -8.43 -8.12 4.94
C ASP A 115 -8.01 -7.02 5.91
N VAL A 116 -8.98 -6.45 6.63
CA VAL A 116 -8.71 -5.44 7.67
C VAL A 116 -7.86 -6.05 8.78
N ALA A 117 -8.22 -7.24 9.24
CA ALA A 117 -7.47 -7.93 10.30
C ALA A 117 -6.04 -8.24 9.83
N LYS A 118 -5.87 -8.65 8.57
CA LYS A 118 -4.57 -8.96 8.01
C LYS A 118 -3.65 -7.73 7.96
N LEU A 119 -4.17 -6.60 7.51
CA LEU A 119 -3.38 -5.37 7.48
C LEU A 119 -2.99 -4.93 8.90
N THR A 120 -3.94 -4.96 9.82
CA THR A 120 -3.67 -4.62 11.22
C THR A 120 -2.58 -5.51 11.80
N GLU A 121 -2.66 -6.83 11.55
CA GLU A 121 -1.67 -7.79 12.01
C GLU A 121 -0.27 -7.47 11.48
N GLU A 122 -0.17 -7.16 10.18
CA GLU A 122 1.13 -6.85 9.58
C GLU A 122 1.72 -5.55 10.11
N LEU A 123 0.88 -4.54 10.37
CA LEU A 123 1.32 -3.30 10.99
C LEU A 123 1.82 -3.52 12.42
N GLU A 124 1.12 -4.35 13.17
CA GLU A 124 1.52 -4.69 14.55
C GLU A 124 2.83 -5.47 14.57
N LYS A 125 3.06 -6.34 13.60
CA LYS A 125 4.34 -7.05 13.47
C LYS A 125 5.50 -6.08 13.27
N ILE A 126 5.31 -5.06 12.45
CA ILE A 126 6.32 -4.03 12.21
C ILE A 126 6.63 -3.29 13.51
N ASP A 127 5.60 -2.90 14.26
CA ASP A 127 5.78 -2.18 15.53
C ASP A 127 6.52 -3.05 16.54
N ARG A 128 6.18 -4.33 16.65
CA ARG A 128 6.88 -5.25 17.56
C ARG A 128 8.35 -5.42 17.17
N TYR A 129 8.64 -5.51 15.88
CA TYR A 129 10.01 -5.62 15.40
C TYR A 129 10.82 -4.38 15.77
N GLN A 130 10.25 -3.19 15.63
CA GLN A 130 10.92 -1.95 15.98
C GLN A 130 11.19 -1.87 17.50
N GLU A 131 10.26 -2.32 18.34
CA GLU A 131 10.45 -2.37 19.79
C GLU A 131 11.60 -3.29 20.18
N ILE A 132 11.68 -4.47 19.55
CA ILE A 132 12.74 -5.44 19.84
C ILE A 132 14.10 -4.89 19.39
N LYS A 133 14.12 -4.22 18.25
CA LYS A 133 15.35 -3.68 17.67
C LYS A 133 15.92 -2.53 18.48
N ASN A 134 15.03 -1.76 19.09
CA ASN A 134 15.42 -0.64 19.93
C ASN A 134 15.75 -1.09 21.34
#